data_4bc733821394cd366db62354c73154e0
#
_entry.id   4bc733821394cd366db62354c73154e0
#
_cell.length_a   1.000
_cell.length_b   1.000
_cell.length_c   1.000
_cell.angle_alpha   90.00
_cell.angle_beta   90.00
_cell.angle_gamma   90.00
#
_symmetry.space_group_name_H-M   'P 1'
#
loop_
_entity.id
_entity.type
_entity.pdbx_description
1 polymer ?
#
loop_
_entity_poly.entity_id
_entity_poly.type
_entity_poly.pdbx_seq_one_letter_code
_entity_poly.pdbx_strand_id
1 'polypeptide(L)'
;EGVGEDFYPKAFDRNITDDIVRVSDAEAFEMTRRLAGEEALLVGGSSGMAVASAIKYALANDLDENQIVVVLAPDSGRSYLEKIFNDDWMRANGYGDIVERTSKPSLAEQYLNGTPSDEGAADGLHN
;
A
#
# COMPACT_ATOMS: atom_id res chain seq x y z
N GLU A 1 0.30 -10.21 -10.60
CA GLU A 1 0.90 -10.43 -11.93
C GLU A 1 2.41 -10.17 -11.84
N GLY A 2 3.24 -11.10 -12.35
CA GLY A 2 4.70 -10.99 -12.32
C GLY A 2 5.35 -11.27 -10.95
N VAL A 3 4.60 -11.79 -9.97
CA VAL A 3 5.10 -12.25 -8.68
C VAL A 3 4.47 -13.60 -8.33
N GLY A 4 5.14 -14.37 -7.47
CA GLY A 4 4.63 -15.67 -7.02
C GLY A 4 4.74 -16.78 -8.06
N GLU A 5 5.72 -16.69 -8.96
CA GLU A 5 6.00 -17.74 -9.93
C GLU A 5 6.48 -19.03 -9.23
N ASP A 6 6.17 -20.17 -9.81
CA ASP A 6 6.54 -21.50 -9.31
C ASP A 6 7.89 -21.99 -9.86
N PHE A 7 8.64 -21.12 -10.51
CA PHE A 7 9.99 -21.36 -11.03
C PHE A 7 10.93 -20.19 -10.73
N TYR A 8 12.23 -20.45 -10.75
CA TYR A 8 13.25 -19.41 -10.63
C TYR A 8 13.64 -18.88 -12.02
N PRO A 9 13.37 -17.59 -12.32
CA PRO A 9 13.83 -17.00 -13.58
C PRO A 9 15.35 -17.06 -13.69
N LYS A 10 15.86 -17.20 -14.92
CA LYS A 10 17.33 -17.24 -15.16
C LYS A 10 18.06 -15.98 -14.68
N ALA A 11 17.34 -14.86 -14.59
CA ALA A 11 17.89 -13.59 -14.11
C ALA A 11 17.98 -13.53 -12.57
N PHE A 12 17.36 -14.48 -11.84
CA PHE A 12 17.37 -14.50 -10.39
C PHE A 12 18.58 -15.29 -9.86
N ASP A 13 19.52 -14.59 -9.23
CA ASP A 13 20.64 -15.22 -8.53
C ASP A 13 20.35 -15.32 -7.04
N ARG A 14 20.11 -16.54 -6.55
CA ARG A 14 19.87 -16.80 -5.13
C ARG A 14 21.05 -16.48 -4.22
N ASN A 15 22.26 -16.46 -4.76
CA ASN A 15 23.47 -16.25 -3.94
C ASN A 15 23.63 -14.80 -3.49
N ILE A 16 22.92 -13.85 -4.12
CA ILE A 16 22.90 -12.43 -3.71
C ILE A 16 21.73 -12.09 -2.79
N THR A 17 20.86 -13.06 -2.48
CA THR A 17 19.69 -12.86 -1.63
C THR A 17 20.06 -13.22 -0.19
N ASP A 18 20.02 -12.24 0.70
CA ASP A 18 20.33 -12.45 2.12
C ASP A 18 19.12 -12.98 2.90
N ASP A 19 17.91 -12.49 2.58
CA ASP A 19 16.69 -12.92 3.26
C ASP A 19 15.46 -12.89 2.32
N ILE A 20 14.41 -13.61 2.68
CA ILE A 20 13.15 -13.69 1.94
C ILE A 20 11.98 -13.49 2.89
N VAL A 21 11.22 -12.42 2.70
CA VAL A 21 10.01 -12.12 3.46
C VAL A 21 8.77 -12.54 2.69
N ARG A 22 7.90 -13.32 3.31
CA ARG A 22 6.63 -13.73 2.71
C ARG A 22 5.55 -12.70 2.95
N VAL A 23 4.83 -12.35 1.89
CA VAL A 23 3.69 -11.44 1.88
C VAL A 23 2.55 -12.11 1.12
N SER A 24 1.35 -12.13 1.69
CA SER A 24 0.15 -12.61 1.02
C SER A 24 -0.40 -11.57 0.04
N ASP A 25 -1.27 -12.02 -0.88
CA ASP A 25 -1.98 -11.12 -1.80
C ASP A 25 -2.80 -10.07 -1.04
N ALA A 26 -3.46 -10.48 0.05
CA ALA A 26 -4.23 -9.57 0.89
C ALA A 26 -3.36 -8.43 1.46
N GLU A 27 -2.20 -8.76 2.01
CA GLU A 27 -1.25 -7.76 2.53
C GLU A 27 -0.71 -6.85 1.43
N ALA A 28 -0.41 -7.42 0.26
CA ALA A 28 0.07 -6.65 -0.89
C ALA A 28 -1.00 -5.69 -1.40
N PHE A 29 -2.25 -6.13 -1.56
CA PHE A 29 -3.36 -5.29 -2.02
C PHE A 29 -3.71 -4.19 -1.02
N GLU A 30 -3.77 -4.51 0.26
CA GLU A 30 -3.99 -3.52 1.31
C GLU A 30 -2.90 -2.44 1.29
N MET A 31 -1.63 -2.84 1.26
CA MET A 31 -0.52 -1.90 1.21
C MET A 31 -0.54 -1.03 -0.06
N THR A 32 -0.87 -1.63 -1.21
CA THR A 32 -0.99 -0.90 -2.49
C THR A 32 -2.06 0.19 -2.41
N ARG A 33 -3.22 -0.11 -1.84
CA ARG A 33 -4.32 0.85 -1.65
C ARG A 33 -3.95 1.93 -0.63
N ARG A 34 -3.29 1.56 0.46
CA ARG A 34 -2.82 2.49 1.49
C ARG A 34 -1.78 3.47 0.94
N LEU A 35 -0.82 3.00 0.14
CA LEU A 35 0.16 3.88 -0.52
C LEU A 35 -0.51 4.94 -1.39
N ALA A 36 -1.56 4.58 -2.13
CA ALA A 36 -2.32 5.54 -2.92
C ALA A 36 -3.11 6.53 -2.04
N GLY A 37 -3.77 6.05 -0.99
CA GLY A 37 -4.65 6.87 -0.16
C GLY A 37 -3.94 7.69 0.91
N GLU A 38 -2.82 7.22 1.44
CA GLU A 38 -2.10 7.84 2.55
C GLU A 38 -0.88 8.63 2.08
N GLU A 39 -0.18 8.15 1.04
CA GLU A 39 1.09 8.71 0.56
C GLU A 39 1.00 9.31 -0.85
N ALA A 40 -0.19 9.26 -1.49
CA ALA A 40 -0.41 9.69 -2.87
C ALA A 40 0.48 8.96 -3.92
N LEU A 41 0.89 7.74 -3.62
CA LEU A 41 1.72 6.89 -4.48
C LEU A 41 0.86 5.86 -5.21
N LEU A 42 0.52 6.13 -6.47
CA LEU A 42 -0.23 5.22 -7.32
C LEU A 42 0.72 4.21 -7.98
N VAL A 43 0.93 3.09 -7.31
CA VAL A 43 1.86 2.01 -7.70
C VAL A 43 1.14 0.68 -7.87
N GLY A 44 1.79 -0.31 -8.50
CA GLY A 44 1.22 -1.63 -8.71
C GLY A 44 1.29 -2.54 -7.48
N GLY A 45 0.65 -3.73 -7.58
CA GLY A 45 0.55 -4.68 -6.48
C GLY A 45 1.90 -5.23 -6.01
N SER A 46 2.87 -5.41 -6.92
CA SER A 46 4.24 -5.82 -6.56
C SER A 46 4.97 -4.77 -5.73
N SER A 47 4.68 -3.48 -5.95
CA SER A 47 5.21 -2.38 -5.12
C SER A 47 4.63 -2.42 -3.71
N GLY A 48 3.32 -2.65 -3.58
CA GLY A 48 2.67 -2.85 -2.27
C GLY A 48 3.25 -4.05 -1.52
N MET A 49 3.49 -5.16 -2.22
CA MET A 49 4.17 -6.34 -1.67
C MET A 49 5.58 -5.99 -1.18
N ALA A 50 6.37 -5.25 -1.96
CA ALA A 50 7.72 -4.87 -1.61
C ALA A 50 7.77 -3.94 -0.39
N VAL A 51 6.86 -2.95 -0.31
CA VAL A 51 6.76 -2.07 0.87
C VAL A 51 6.31 -2.85 2.11
N ALA A 52 5.30 -3.73 2.00
CA ALA A 52 4.88 -4.58 3.11
C ALA A 52 6.02 -5.48 3.62
N SER A 53 6.82 -6.05 2.69
CA SER A 53 8.02 -6.83 3.02
C SER A 53 9.05 -5.99 3.77
N ALA A 54 9.31 -4.78 3.29
CA ALA A 54 10.29 -3.87 3.91
C ALA A 54 9.90 -3.50 5.34
N ILE A 55 8.61 -3.21 5.58
CA ILE A 55 8.09 -2.91 6.91
C ILE A 55 8.23 -4.14 7.82
N LYS A 56 7.83 -5.32 7.35
CA LYS A 56 7.98 -6.57 8.13
C LYS A 56 9.44 -6.83 8.50
N TYR A 57 10.34 -6.65 7.54
CA TYR A 57 11.77 -6.84 7.76
C TYR A 57 12.33 -5.84 8.78
N ALA A 58 11.99 -4.56 8.63
CA ALA A 58 12.43 -3.50 9.53
C ALA A 58 11.99 -3.75 10.97
N LEU A 59 10.73 -4.14 11.17
CA LEU A 59 10.19 -4.45 12.49
C LEU A 59 10.82 -5.72 13.10
N ALA A 60 11.06 -6.75 12.28
CA ALA A 60 11.64 -8.01 12.75
C ALA A 60 13.13 -7.90 13.12
N ASN A 61 13.82 -6.89 12.59
CA ASN A 61 15.26 -6.65 12.81
C ASN A 61 15.53 -5.38 13.63
N ASP A 62 14.51 -4.79 14.25
CA ASP A 62 14.62 -3.58 15.09
C ASP A 62 15.41 -2.46 14.41
N LEU A 63 15.16 -2.24 13.09
CA LEU A 63 15.84 -1.18 12.34
C LEU A 63 15.43 0.18 12.90
N ASP A 64 16.42 1.06 13.06
CA ASP A 64 16.24 2.40 13.60
C ASP A 64 16.43 3.51 12.53
N GLU A 65 16.36 4.75 12.95
CA GLU A 65 16.46 5.94 12.08
C GLU A 65 17.82 6.12 11.38
N ASN A 66 18.85 5.37 11.77
CA ASN A 66 20.17 5.45 11.16
C ASN A 66 20.32 4.50 9.95
N GLN A 67 19.33 3.64 9.72
CA GLN A 67 19.34 2.66 8.64
C GLN A 67 18.44 3.12 7.49
N ILE A 68 18.87 2.84 6.27
CA ILE A 68 18.13 3.20 5.05
C ILE A 68 17.63 1.91 4.41
N VAL A 69 16.31 1.83 4.18
CA VAL A 69 15.67 0.75 3.44
C VAL A 69 15.23 1.28 2.08
N VAL A 70 15.75 0.73 1.00
CA VAL A 70 15.38 1.10 -0.37
C VAL A 70 14.40 0.07 -0.91
N VAL A 71 13.26 0.53 -1.42
CA VAL A 71 12.22 -0.31 -2.01
C VAL A 71 12.08 0.02 -3.49
N LEU A 72 12.12 -1.01 -4.33
CA LEU A 72 11.84 -0.86 -5.76
C LEU A 72 10.33 -0.90 -6.01
N ALA A 73 9.78 0.12 -6.65
CA ALA A 73 8.40 0.19 -7.15
C ALA A 73 8.42 0.07 -8.68
N PRO A 74 8.24 -1.15 -9.25
CA PRO A 74 8.58 -1.41 -10.64
C PRO A 74 7.57 -0.86 -11.65
N ASP A 75 6.29 -0.67 -11.26
CA ASP A 75 5.26 -0.22 -12.17
C ASP A 75 4.23 0.73 -11.53
N SER A 76 3.46 1.36 -12.39
CA SER A 76 2.38 2.27 -12.01
C SER A 76 1.09 1.53 -11.69
N GLY A 77 0.32 2.02 -10.72
CA GLY A 77 -1.02 1.54 -10.39
C GLY A 77 -2.06 1.74 -11.49
N ARG A 78 -1.76 2.50 -12.55
CA ARG A 78 -2.69 2.74 -13.67
C ARG A 78 -3.18 1.46 -14.34
N SER A 79 -2.35 0.43 -14.41
CA SER A 79 -2.72 -0.87 -14.97
C SER A 79 -3.65 -1.70 -14.07
N TYR A 80 -3.90 -1.24 -12.86
CA TYR A 80 -4.65 -1.96 -11.82
C TYR A 80 -5.93 -1.24 -11.36
N LEU A 81 -6.35 -0.19 -12.09
CA LEU A 81 -7.55 0.59 -11.76
C LEU A 81 -8.84 -0.26 -11.78
N GLU A 82 -8.92 -1.25 -12.67
CA GLU A 82 -10.05 -2.17 -12.78
C GLU A 82 -9.92 -3.41 -11.87
N LYS A 83 -8.87 -3.50 -11.06
CA LYS A 83 -8.56 -4.63 -10.16
C LYS A 83 -8.36 -4.15 -8.73
N ILE A 84 -7.11 -3.98 -8.29
CA ILE A 84 -6.74 -3.65 -6.90
C ILE A 84 -7.41 -2.33 -6.43
N PHE A 85 -7.59 -1.36 -7.33
CA PHE A 85 -8.21 -0.07 -7.02
C PHE A 85 -9.73 -0.03 -7.29
N ASN A 86 -10.32 -1.12 -7.79
CA ASN A 86 -11.75 -1.25 -8.00
C ASN A 86 -12.37 -2.02 -6.83
N ASP A 87 -13.26 -1.36 -6.09
CA ASP A 87 -13.88 -1.92 -4.89
C ASP A 87 -14.77 -3.14 -5.19
N ASP A 88 -15.50 -3.12 -6.31
CA ASP A 88 -16.35 -4.24 -6.71
C ASP A 88 -15.52 -5.47 -7.09
N TRP A 89 -14.41 -5.26 -7.80
CA TRP A 89 -13.47 -6.33 -8.10
C TRP A 89 -12.86 -6.92 -6.83
N MET A 90 -12.44 -6.08 -5.88
CA MET A 90 -11.89 -6.51 -4.60
C MET A 90 -12.89 -7.36 -3.81
N ARG A 91 -14.16 -6.90 -3.72
CA ARG A 91 -15.23 -7.66 -3.03
C ARG A 91 -15.51 -8.99 -3.73
N ALA A 92 -15.62 -8.99 -5.06
CA ALA A 92 -15.86 -10.20 -5.86
C ALA A 92 -14.75 -11.24 -5.73
N ASN A 93 -13.51 -10.82 -5.41
CA ASN A 93 -12.36 -11.72 -5.23
C ASN A 93 -12.06 -12.03 -3.75
N GLY A 94 -12.95 -11.70 -2.82
CA GLY A 94 -12.81 -12.08 -1.41
C GLY A 94 -12.00 -11.10 -0.55
N TYR A 95 -11.74 -9.89 -1.04
CA TYR A 95 -10.97 -8.85 -0.35
C TYR A 95 -11.85 -7.67 0.13
N GLY A 96 -13.13 -7.92 0.40
CA GLY A 96 -14.07 -6.88 0.81
C GLY A 96 -13.70 -6.19 2.11
N ASP A 97 -13.14 -6.91 3.06
CA ASP A 97 -12.63 -6.39 4.33
C ASP A 97 -11.47 -5.38 4.14
N ILE A 98 -10.65 -5.55 3.10
CA ILE A 98 -9.61 -4.59 2.74
C ILE A 98 -10.25 -3.29 2.21
N VAL A 99 -11.30 -3.40 1.41
CA VAL A 99 -12.04 -2.23 0.93
C VAL A 99 -12.53 -1.40 2.11
N GLU A 100 -13.18 -2.03 3.09
CA GLU A 100 -13.70 -1.33 4.27
C GLU A 100 -12.59 -0.60 5.08
N ARG A 101 -11.40 -1.21 5.17
CA ARG A 101 -10.27 -0.59 5.89
C ARG A 101 -9.55 0.50 5.09
N THR A 102 -9.58 0.45 3.75
CA THR A 102 -8.78 1.35 2.90
C THR A 102 -9.60 2.40 2.17
N SER A 103 -10.92 2.25 2.10
CA SER A 103 -11.80 3.26 1.50
C SER A 103 -12.00 4.41 2.48
N LYS A 104 -11.64 5.60 2.06
CA LYS A 104 -12.00 6.84 2.77
C LYS A 104 -13.32 7.35 2.19
N PRO A 105 -14.20 7.96 3.01
CA PRO A 105 -15.40 8.62 2.50
C PRO A 105 -15.02 9.61 1.39
N SER A 106 -15.78 9.64 0.31
CA SER A 106 -15.59 10.64 -0.74
C SER A 106 -15.75 12.05 -0.16
N LEU A 107 -15.15 13.05 -0.78
CA LEU A 107 -15.36 14.45 -0.37
C LEU A 107 -16.85 14.80 -0.33
N ALA A 108 -17.63 14.32 -1.30
CA ALA A 108 -19.08 14.52 -1.33
C ALA A 108 -19.77 13.92 -0.09
N GLU A 109 -19.42 12.71 0.30
CA GLU A 109 -19.95 12.07 1.52
C GLU A 109 -19.51 12.79 2.79
N GLN A 110 -18.29 13.30 2.86
CA GLN A 110 -17.79 14.09 3.98
C GLN A 110 -18.61 15.40 4.12
N TYR A 111 -18.88 16.09 3.02
CA TYR A 111 -19.70 17.32 3.03
C TYR A 111 -21.18 17.03 3.35
N LEU A 112 -21.75 15.95 2.82
CA LEU A 112 -23.14 15.58 3.06
C LEU A 112 -23.40 15.10 4.51
N ASN A 113 -22.41 14.45 5.14
CA ASN A 113 -22.53 13.92 6.49
C ASN A 113 -22.13 14.90 7.59
N GLY A 114 -21.82 16.15 7.25
CA GLY A 114 -21.67 17.26 8.19
C GLY A 114 -20.49 17.14 9.17
N THR A 115 -19.41 16.52 8.76
CA THR A 115 -18.14 16.60 9.51
C THR A 115 -17.20 17.60 8.82
N PRO A 116 -17.22 18.90 9.20
CA PRO A 116 -16.08 19.75 8.91
C PRO A 116 -14.94 19.31 9.82
N SER A 117 -13.81 18.96 9.23
CA SER A 117 -12.54 18.84 9.95
C SER A 117 -11.98 20.25 10.25
N ASP A 118 -12.74 21.07 10.93
CA ASP A 118 -12.36 22.42 11.37
C ASP A 118 -12.27 22.50 12.91
N GLU A 119 -11.52 21.58 13.49
CA GLU A 119 -10.90 21.85 14.78
C GLU A 119 -9.41 22.12 14.59
N GLY A 120 -9.05 23.29 14.02
CA GLY A 120 -7.64 23.62 13.84
C GLY A 120 -7.33 24.99 13.24
N ALA A 121 -8.32 25.85 12.99
CA ALA A 121 -8.07 27.14 12.39
C ALA A 121 -8.77 28.31 13.11
N ALA A 122 -8.73 28.31 14.45
CA ALA A 122 -9.20 29.46 15.24
C ALA A 122 -8.34 29.63 16.50
N ASP A 123 -7.07 29.95 16.30
CA ASP A 123 -6.34 30.73 17.32
C ASP A 123 -5.08 31.33 16.66
N GLY A 124 -5.12 32.61 16.34
CA GLY A 124 -3.91 33.29 15.87
C GLY A 124 -4.09 34.58 15.07
N LEU A 125 -5.18 35.32 15.24
CA LEU A 125 -5.24 36.69 14.73
C LEU A 125 -5.90 37.62 15.77
N HIS A 126 -5.21 37.86 16.86
CA HIS A 126 -5.37 39.05 17.68
C HIS A 126 -4.04 39.32 18.40
N ASN A 127 -3.19 40.14 17.79
CA ASN A 127 -2.47 41.29 18.35
C ASN A 127 -1.57 41.89 17.27
#